data_7a05d991b7746f24614f0510fad285d4
#
_entry.id   7a05d991b7746f24614f0510fad285d4
#
_cell.length_a   1.000
_cell.length_b   1.000
_cell.length_c   1.000
_cell.angle_alpha   90.00
_cell.angle_beta   90.00
_cell.angle_gamma   90.00
#
_symmetry.space_group_name_H-M   'P 1'
#
loop_
_entity.id
_entity.type
_entity.pdbx_description
1 polymer ?
#
loop_
_entity_poly.entity_id
_entity_poly.type
_entity_poly.pdbx_seq_one_letter_code
_entity_poly.pdbx_strand_id
1 'polypeptide(L)'
;MATASTLEPPARLNAMQRLRGVFFQPKATFADIAARPDWILPTVLLCIASFAVIFVFTQRVGWHGYMEKQFAKSSRAQQMSAEDREKAIDAQSRYAPYFGYVFGTVGVALSIVVLAAVGLGVFNLTAGAQLKFKTCMAIVAYAWMPFLLAYILAIVVILLKPPDMVDLDNLLASNPGALLASDAPKWMLALLGSLDIFVIWTLLLQAVGYSTANPRKIGFGRALVTLIVVWIIWIAAKVGWAAAFA
;
A
#
# COMPACT_ATOMS: atom_id res chain seq x y z
N MET A 1 31.82 0.43 45.77
CA MET A 1 30.38 0.66 45.53
C MET A 1 30.22 1.06 44.07
N ALA A 2 29.76 0.14 43.23
CA ALA A 2 29.48 0.44 41.82
C ALA A 2 28.11 1.12 41.74
N THR A 3 28.09 2.39 41.34
CA THR A 3 26.85 3.13 41.04
C THR A 3 26.11 2.41 39.90
N ALA A 4 25.02 1.76 40.25
CA ALA A 4 24.07 1.25 39.25
C ALA A 4 23.57 2.46 38.45
N SER A 5 24.04 2.58 37.23
CA SER A 5 23.48 3.51 36.25
C SER A 5 22.00 3.12 36.04
N THR A 6 21.11 3.87 36.63
CA THR A 6 19.68 3.82 36.35
C THR A 6 19.50 4.27 34.91
N LEU A 7 19.45 3.31 33.97
CA LEU A 7 19.04 3.56 32.61
C LEU A 7 17.62 4.14 32.68
N GLU A 8 17.49 5.45 32.52
CA GLU A 8 16.20 6.09 32.32
C GLU A 8 15.44 5.35 31.21
N PRO A 9 14.17 5.01 31.42
CA PRO A 9 13.37 4.39 30.38
C PRO A 9 13.37 5.33 29.15
N PRO A 10 13.54 4.80 27.94
CA PRO A 10 13.65 5.62 26.74
C PRO A 10 12.45 6.58 26.65
N ALA A 11 12.78 7.87 26.41
CA ALA A 11 11.81 8.95 26.36
C ALA A 11 10.63 8.58 25.43
N ARG A 12 9.44 8.84 25.90
CA ARG A 12 8.18 8.56 25.16
C ARG A 12 8.16 9.34 23.87
N LEU A 13 8.10 8.65 22.72
CA LEU A 13 7.92 9.32 21.44
C LEU A 13 6.46 9.83 21.32
N ASN A 14 6.32 11.09 20.94
CA ASN A 14 5.03 11.63 20.54
C ASN A 14 4.67 11.20 19.10
N ALA A 15 3.43 11.46 18.67
CA ALA A 15 2.94 11.03 17.37
C ALA A 15 3.80 11.56 16.20
N MET A 16 4.21 12.82 16.23
CA MET A 16 5.04 13.43 15.20
C MET A 16 6.46 12.83 15.17
N GLN A 17 7.01 12.55 16.34
CA GLN A 17 8.31 11.86 16.46
C GLN A 17 8.23 10.44 15.89
N ARG A 18 7.13 9.70 16.10
CA ARG A 18 6.90 8.39 15.50
C ARG A 18 6.82 8.48 13.98
N LEU A 19 6.05 9.44 13.44
CA LEU A 19 5.93 9.62 11.98
C LEU A 19 7.28 9.89 11.32
N ARG A 20 8.09 10.77 11.89
CA ARG A 20 9.46 11.02 11.40
C ARG A 20 10.39 9.83 11.66
N GLY A 21 10.30 9.26 12.84
CA GLY A 21 11.18 8.20 13.31
C GLY A 21 11.08 6.93 12.48
N VAL A 22 9.91 6.63 11.90
CA VAL A 22 9.75 5.49 10.98
C VAL A 22 10.71 5.57 9.79
N PHE A 23 11.00 6.77 9.28
CA PHE A 23 11.90 6.97 8.15
C PHE A 23 13.38 7.01 8.57
N PHE A 24 13.71 7.65 9.69
CA PHE A 24 15.08 7.97 10.05
C PHE A 24 15.65 7.09 11.18
N GLN A 25 14.81 6.58 12.07
CA GLN A 25 15.18 5.75 13.22
C GLN A 25 14.16 4.59 13.41
N PRO A 26 13.93 3.74 12.39
CA PRO A 26 12.82 2.79 12.39
C PRO A 26 12.87 1.83 13.57
N LYS A 27 14.04 1.30 13.93
CA LYS A 27 14.19 0.32 15.02
C LYS A 27 13.73 0.90 16.37
N ALA A 28 14.19 2.08 16.75
CA ALA A 28 13.79 2.73 18.00
C ALA A 28 12.31 3.10 17.99
N THR A 29 11.81 3.58 16.86
CA THR A 29 10.42 3.97 16.69
C THR A 29 9.48 2.78 16.79
N PHE A 30 9.77 1.66 16.11
CA PHE A 30 8.95 0.46 16.20
C PHE A 30 9.01 -0.21 17.57
N ALA A 31 10.12 -0.09 18.31
CA ALA A 31 10.20 -0.54 19.69
C ALA A 31 9.23 0.25 20.59
N ASP A 32 9.15 1.58 20.42
CA ASP A 32 8.18 2.42 21.13
C ASP A 32 6.73 2.14 20.70
N ILE A 33 6.48 1.92 19.40
CA ILE A 33 5.16 1.54 18.85
C ILE A 33 4.72 0.17 19.41
N ALA A 34 5.61 -0.82 19.46
CA ALA A 34 5.29 -2.14 20.00
C ALA A 34 4.95 -2.11 21.49
N ALA A 35 5.63 -1.27 22.26
CA ALA A 35 5.34 -1.08 23.68
C ALA A 35 4.01 -0.36 23.93
N ARG A 36 3.62 0.55 23.03
CA ARG A 36 2.42 1.40 23.15
C ARG A 36 1.74 1.54 21.79
N PRO A 37 1.06 0.47 21.32
CA PRO A 37 0.49 0.45 19.99
C PRO A 37 -0.64 1.47 19.83
N ASP A 38 -0.46 2.35 18.85
CA ASP A 38 -1.42 3.33 18.35
C ASP A 38 -1.36 3.31 16.82
N TRP A 39 -2.48 3.03 16.19
CA TRP A 39 -2.60 2.86 14.74
C TRP A 39 -3.50 3.90 14.08
N ILE A 40 -4.25 4.67 14.86
CA ILE A 40 -5.32 5.55 14.37
C ILE A 40 -4.73 6.67 13.52
N LEU A 41 -3.76 7.42 14.05
CA LEU A 41 -3.19 8.58 13.37
C LEU A 41 -2.56 8.23 12.01
N PRO A 42 -1.64 7.24 11.90
CA PRO A 42 -1.07 6.89 10.60
C PRO A 42 -2.13 6.39 9.62
N THR A 43 -3.13 5.62 10.07
CA THR A 43 -4.22 5.16 9.22
C THR A 43 -5.05 6.32 8.68
N VAL A 44 -5.45 7.26 9.54
CA VAL A 44 -6.23 8.44 9.14
C VAL A 44 -5.46 9.29 8.14
N LEU A 45 -4.16 9.51 8.35
CA LEU A 45 -3.32 10.26 7.40
C LEU A 45 -3.25 9.58 6.03
N LEU A 46 -3.09 8.27 5.99
CA LEU A 46 -3.10 7.50 4.75
C LEU A 46 -4.45 7.57 4.04
N CYS A 47 -5.56 7.45 4.78
CA CYS A 47 -6.91 7.57 4.23
C CYS A 47 -7.16 8.97 3.65
N ILE A 48 -6.77 10.03 4.36
CA ILE A 48 -6.91 11.42 3.89
C ILE A 48 -6.07 11.63 2.62
N ALA A 49 -4.82 11.15 2.61
CA ALA A 49 -3.95 11.31 1.45
C ALA A 49 -4.47 10.53 0.24
N SER A 50 -4.96 9.30 0.43
CA SER A 50 -5.59 8.53 -0.64
C SER A 50 -6.85 9.21 -1.17
N PHE A 51 -7.71 9.71 -0.29
CA PHE A 51 -8.88 10.51 -0.68
C PHE A 51 -8.47 11.74 -1.51
N ALA A 52 -7.42 12.45 -1.10
CA ALA A 52 -6.93 13.64 -1.81
C ALA A 52 -6.45 13.29 -3.22
N VAL A 53 -5.77 12.14 -3.43
CA VAL A 53 -5.39 11.67 -4.77
C VAL A 53 -6.61 11.49 -5.66
N ILE A 54 -7.64 10.77 -5.17
CA ILE A 54 -8.87 10.52 -5.93
C ILE A 54 -9.62 11.84 -6.21
N PHE A 55 -9.64 12.74 -5.23
CA PHE A 55 -10.27 14.05 -5.39
C PHE A 55 -9.56 14.86 -6.49
N VAL A 56 -8.25 15.00 -6.44
CA VAL A 56 -7.48 15.74 -7.45
C VAL A 56 -7.61 15.11 -8.83
N PHE A 57 -7.59 13.78 -8.92
CA PHE A 57 -7.82 13.07 -10.17
C PHE A 57 -9.22 13.36 -10.74
N THR A 58 -10.25 13.25 -9.91
CA THR A 58 -11.64 13.51 -10.32
C THR A 58 -11.83 14.94 -10.85
N GLN A 59 -11.21 15.93 -10.20
CA GLN A 59 -11.35 17.34 -10.60
C GLN A 59 -10.55 17.71 -11.84
N ARG A 60 -9.36 17.09 -12.02
CA ARG A 60 -8.44 17.52 -13.09
C ARG A 60 -8.49 16.64 -14.34
N VAL A 61 -8.63 15.33 -14.16
CA VAL A 61 -8.59 14.36 -15.26
C VAL A 61 -10.00 13.94 -15.65
N GLY A 62 -10.83 13.66 -14.64
CA GLY A 62 -12.18 13.15 -14.83
C GLY A 62 -12.20 11.66 -15.14
N TRP A 63 -13.38 11.05 -15.03
CA TRP A 63 -13.54 9.61 -15.14
C TRP A 63 -13.92 9.14 -16.55
N HIS A 64 -14.53 10.02 -17.36
CA HIS A 64 -14.97 9.65 -18.71
C HIS A 64 -13.77 9.24 -19.59
N GLY A 65 -12.80 10.11 -19.75
CA GLY A 65 -11.60 9.83 -20.54
C GLY A 65 -10.76 8.66 -20.00
N TYR A 66 -10.75 8.45 -18.67
CA TYR A 66 -10.12 7.28 -18.07
C TYR A 66 -10.86 5.98 -18.46
N MET A 67 -12.20 5.96 -18.36
CA MET A 67 -13.01 4.81 -18.77
C MET A 67 -12.89 4.51 -20.25
N GLU A 68 -12.89 5.53 -21.09
CA GLU A 68 -12.68 5.40 -22.54
C GLU A 68 -11.37 4.65 -22.84
N LYS A 69 -10.26 5.04 -22.18
CA LYS A 69 -8.97 4.35 -22.31
C LYS A 69 -9.01 2.90 -21.80
N GLN A 70 -9.70 2.64 -20.70
CA GLN A 70 -9.85 1.28 -20.16
C GLN A 70 -10.67 0.38 -21.12
N PHE A 71 -11.73 0.93 -21.70
CA PHE A 71 -12.52 0.22 -22.70
C PHE A 71 -11.72 -0.05 -23.98
N ALA A 72 -10.89 0.90 -24.42
CA ALA A 72 -10.03 0.70 -25.58
C ALA A 72 -9.01 -0.45 -25.38
N LYS A 73 -8.55 -0.68 -24.14
CA LYS A 73 -7.65 -1.79 -23.78
C LYS A 73 -8.37 -3.14 -23.59
N SER A 74 -9.70 -3.16 -23.56
CA SER A 74 -10.49 -4.36 -23.27
C SER A 74 -10.92 -5.08 -24.55
N SER A 75 -10.48 -6.34 -24.71
CA SER A 75 -10.88 -7.19 -25.85
C SER A 75 -12.41 -7.41 -25.88
N ARG A 76 -13.06 -7.48 -24.72
CA ARG A 76 -14.52 -7.60 -24.61
C ARG A 76 -15.23 -6.32 -25.11
N ALA A 77 -14.70 -5.14 -24.79
CA ALA A 77 -15.27 -3.87 -25.22
C ALA A 77 -15.12 -3.65 -26.73
N GLN A 78 -14.08 -4.22 -27.35
CA GLN A 78 -13.88 -4.16 -28.79
C GLN A 78 -14.93 -4.98 -29.58
N GLN A 79 -15.59 -5.94 -28.95
CA GLN A 79 -16.66 -6.74 -29.54
C GLN A 79 -18.05 -6.09 -29.38
N MET A 80 -18.16 -4.97 -28.64
CA MET A 80 -19.40 -4.24 -28.45
C MET A 80 -19.69 -3.33 -29.65
N SER A 81 -20.97 -3.02 -29.91
CA SER A 81 -21.34 -1.97 -30.84
C SER A 81 -20.80 -0.60 -30.31
N ALA A 82 -20.60 0.36 -31.22
CA ALA A 82 -20.16 1.71 -30.81
C ALA A 82 -21.14 2.36 -29.82
N GLU A 83 -22.44 2.18 -30.05
CA GLU A 83 -23.51 2.71 -29.20
C GLU A 83 -23.54 2.06 -27.82
N ASP A 84 -23.40 0.72 -27.73
CA ASP A 84 -23.38 0.02 -26.46
C ASP A 84 -22.12 0.36 -25.64
N ARG A 85 -20.98 0.51 -26.34
CA ARG A 85 -19.74 0.93 -25.73
C ARG A 85 -19.85 2.32 -25.12
N GLU A 86 -20.41 3.30 -25.86
CA GLU A 86 -20.63 4.65 -25.37
C GLU A 86 -21.53 4.67 -24.13
N LYS A 87 -22.67 3.97 -24.20
CA LYS A 87 -23.59 3.82 -23.04
C LYS A 87 -22.89 3.21 -21.83
N ALA A 88 -22.00 2.22 -22.03
CA ALA A 88 -21.27 1.58 -20.95
C ALA A 88 -20.23 2.52 -20.34
N ILE A 89 -19.51 3.29 -21.16
CA ILE A 89 -18.55 4.33 -20.72
C ILE A 89 -19.28 5.39 -19.89
N ASP A 90 -20.40 5.92 -20.38
CA ASP A 90 -21.18 6.93 -19.67
C ASP A 90 -21.70 6.41 -18.33
N ALA A 91 -22.27 5.20 -18.32
CA ALA A 91 -22.75 4.59 -17.08
C ALA A 91 -21.59 4.36 -16.07
N GLN A 92 -20.48 3.80 -16.52
CA GLN A 92 -19.35 3.54 -15.62
C GLN A 92 -18.69 4.85 -15.13
N SER A 93 -18.50 5.84 -15.99
CA SER A 93 -17.90 7.12 -15.61
C SER A 93 -18.73 7.89 -14.58
N ARG A 94 -20.06 7.70 -14.57
CA ARG A 94 -20.96 8.28 -13.56
C ARG A 94 -20.74 7.69 -12.17
N TYR A 95 -20.49 6.37 -12.07
CA TYR A 95 -20.35 5.68 -10.80
C TYR A 95 -18.88 5.54 -10.34
N ALA A 96 -17.92 5.60 -11.26
CA ALA A 96 -16.51 5.46 -10.96
C ALA A 96 -15.98 6.37 -9.83
N PRO A 97 -16.39 7.65 -9.71
CA PRO A 97 -15.98 8.51 -8.60
C PRO A 97 -16.36 7.92 -7.25
N TYR A 98 -17.60 7.44 -7.11
CA TYR A 98 -18.08 6.87 -5.84
C TYR A 98 -17.28 5.63 -5.44
N PHE A 99 -17.05 4.73 -6.39
CA PHE A 99 -16.18 3.57 -6.17
C PHE A 99 -14.74 3.99 -5.83
N GLY A 100 -14.19 4.97 -6.56
CA GLY A 100 -12.87 5.52 -6.28
C GLY A 100 -12.75 6.06 -4.86
N TYR A 101 -13.68 6.88 -4.41
CA TYR A 101 -13.67 7.43 -3.04
C TYR A 101 -13.83 6.34 -1.98
N VAL A 102 -14.79 5.43 -2.14
CA VAL A 102 -15.05 4.39 -1.15
C VAL A 102 -13.88 3.40 -1.10
N PHE A 103 -13.54 2.78 -2.23
CA PHE A 103 -12.50 1.75 -2.25
C PHE A 103 -11.09 2.34 -2.11
N GLY A 104 -10.83 3.52 -2.62
CA GLY A 104 -9.55 4.20 -2.44
C GLY A 104 -9.31 4.59 -0.97
N THR A 105 -10.32 5.03 -0.24
CA THR A 105 -10.17 5.49 1.15
C THR A 105 -10.36 4.35 2.15
N VAL A 106 -11.53 3.69 2.10
CA VAL A 106 -11.84 2.57 3.02
C VAL A 106 -10.92 1.37 2.76
N GLY A 107 -10.55 1.14 1.49
CA GLY A 107 -9.63 0.09 1.09
C GLY A 107 -8.26 0.17 1.77
N VAL A 108 -7.74 1.38 2.02
CA VAL A 108 -6.49 1.59 2.78
C VAL A 108 -6.63 1.06 4.21
N ALA A 109 -7.69 1.47 4.93
CA ALA A 109 -7.92 1.00 6.29
C ALA A 109 -8.16 -0.51 6.34
N LEU A 110 -8.96 -1.05 5.41
CA LEU A 110 -9.22 -2.49 5.30
C LEU A 110 -7.93 -3.28 5.01
N SER A 111 -7.08 -2.79 4.12
CA SER A 111 -5.79 -3.42 3.81
C SER A 111 -4.89 -3.49 5.05
N ILE A 112 -4.83 -2.42 5.85
CA ILE A 112 -4.08 -2.42 7.13
C ILE A 112 -4.63 -3.50 8.07
N VAL A 113 -5.96 -3.62 8.21
CA VAL A 113 -6.62 -4.65 9.03
C VAL A 113 -6.26 -6.05 8.53
N VAL A 114 -6.41 -6.30 7.23
CA VAL A 114 -6.11 -7.61 6.62
C VAL A 114 -4.65 -7.98 6.79
N LEU A 115 -3.72 -7.08 6.49
CA LEU A 115 -2.29 -7.34 6.62
C LEU A 115 -1.88 -7.51 8.09
N ALA A 116 -2.49 -6.80 9.02
CA ALA A 116 -2.28 -7.00 10.45
C ALA A 116 -2.76 -8.38 10.90
N ALA A 117 -3.90 -8.84 10.38
CA ALA A 117 -4.43 -10.18 10.67
C ALA A 117 -3.52 -11.29 10.07
N VAL A 118 -3.04 -11.11 8.83
CA VAL A 118 -2.08 -12.01 8.19
C VAL A 118 -0.79 -12.06 9.01
N GLY A 119 -0.21 -10.91 9.37
CA GLY A 119 1.00 -10.84 10.20
C GLY A 119 0.82 -11.50 11.57
N LEU A 120 -0.32 -11.25 12.23
CA LEU A 120 -0.68 -11.91 13.48
C LEU A 120 -0.70 -13.43 13.34
N GLY A 121 -1.42 -13.94 12.34
CA GLY A 121 -1.55 -15.38 12.08
C GLY A 121 -0.19 -16.01 11.78
N VAL A 122 0.52 -15.45 10.80
CA VAL A 122 1.78 -16.03 10.33
C VAL A 122 2.84 -16.05 11.44
N PHE A 123 3.09 -14.94 12.15
CA PHE A 123 4.14 -14.91 13.20
C PHE A 123 3.73 -15.65 14.48
N ASN A 124 2.46 -15.70 14.83
CA ASN A 124 2.03 -16.49 15.98
C ASN A 124 2.09 -18.00 15.69
N LEU A 125 1.74 -18.43 14.47
CA LEU A 125 1.80 -19.85 14.07
C LEU A 125 3.23 -20.34 13.83
N THR A 126 4.06 -19.57 13.10
CA THR A 126 5.39 -20.02 12.66
C THR A 126 6.49 -19.76 13.71
N ALA A 127 6.34 -18.70 14.52
CA ALA A 127 7.32 -18.31 15.54
C ALA A 127 6.81 -18.41 16.97
N GLY A 128 5.54 -18.71 17.21
CA GLY A 128 4.93 -18.68 18.53
C GLY A 128 5.08 -17.32 19.23
N ALA A 129 5.00 -16.22 18.45
CA ALA A 129 5.40 -14.89 18.89
C ALA A 129 4.44 -14.25 19.89
N GLN A 130 3.20 -14.75 20.02
CA GLN A 130 2.15 -14.23 20.91
C GLN A 130 1.90 -12.73 20.71
N LEU A 131 1.95 -12.27 19.45
CA LEU A 131 1.64 -10.89 19.12
C LEU A 131 0.16 -10.60 19.37
N LYS A 132 -0.14 -9.36 19.75
CA LYS A 132 -1.52 -8.86 19.88
C LYS A 132 -1.93 -8.18 18.58
N PHE A 133 -3.21 -8.32 18.19
CA PHE A 133 -3.73 -7.71 16.97
C PHE A 133 -3.49 -6.19 16.91
N LYS A 134 -3.73 -5.48 18.02
CA LYS A 134 -3.47 -4.03 18.11
C LYS A 134 -2.00 -3.67 17.80
N THR A 135 -1.05 -4.51 18.20
CA THR A 135 0.37 -4.32 17.90
C THR A 135 0.63 -4.53 16.41
N CYS A 136 0.07 -5.57 15.81
CA CYS A 136 0.18 -5.81 14.36
C CYS A 136 -0.45 -4.65 13.56
N MET A 137 -1.63 -4.16 13.96
CA MET A 137 -2.26 -2.97 13.36
C MET A 137 -1.32 -1.75 13.37
N ALA A 138 -0.71 -1.47 14.53
CA ALA A 138 0.20 -0.34 14.65
C ALA A 138 1.46 -0.53 13.78
N ILE A 139 2.05 -1.72 13.77
CA ILE A 139 3.21 -2.03 12.93
C ILE A 139 2.88 -1.79 11.45
N VAL A 140 1.78 -2.35 10.95
CA VAL A 140 1.40 -2.21 9.54
C VAL A 140 1.08 -0.75 9.20
N ALA A 141 0.30 -0.05 10.03
CA ALA A 141 -0.09 1.33 9.77
C ALA A 141 1.12 2.27 9.70
N TYR A 142 2.08 2.15 10.60
CA TYR A 142 3.30 2.95 10.55
C TYR A 142 4.26 2.49 9.44
N ALA A 143 4.35 1.19 9.17
CA ALA A 143 5.17 0.68 8.06
C ALA A 143 4.66 1.13 6.69
N TRP A 144 3.39 1.53 6.58
CA TRP A 144 2.79 2.05 5.35
C TRP A 144 3.03 3.55 5.12
N MET A 145 3.75 4.24 6.01
CA MET A 145 4.09 5.66 5.82
C MET A 145 4.82 6.00 4.51
N PRO A 146 5.62 5.11 3.87
CA PRO A 146 6.13 5.36 2.53
C PRO A 146 5.03 5.63 1.49
N PHE A 147 3.83 5.04 1.62
CA PHE A 147 2.71 5.35 0.73
C PHE A 147 2.18 6.78 0.89
N LEU A 148 2.36 7.41 2.06
CA LEU A 148 2.04 8.84 2.20
C LEU A 148 2.88 9.69 1.24
N LEU A 149 4.16 9.36 1.08
CA LEU A 149 5.04 10.02 0.10
C LEU A 149 4.58 9.71 -1.33
N ALA A 150 4.23 8.44 -1.61
CA ALA A 150 3.70 8.05 -2.91
C ALA A 150 2.43 8.83 -3.26
N TYR A 151 1.48 9.00 -2.34
CA TYR A 151 0.27 9.79 -2.56
C TYR A 151 0.56 11.27 -2.82
N ILE A 152 1.51 11.87 -2.09
CA ILE A 152 1.94 13.25 -2.34
C ILE A 152 2.55 13.36 -3.74
N LEU A 153 3.44 12.45 -4.13
CA LEU A 153 4.03 12.43 -5.47
C LEU A 153 2.97 12.20 -6.54
N ALA A 154 1.99 11.34 -6.30
CA ALA A 154 0.87 11.10 -7.19
C ALA A 154 0.07 12.39 -7.46
N ILE A 155 -0.26 13.16 -6.43
CA ILE A 155 -0.93 14.45 -6.56
C ILE A 155 -0.08 15.39 -7.42
N VAL A 156 1.22 15.50 -7.17
CA VAL A 156 2.14 16.33 -7.95
C VAL A 156 2.14 15.92 -9.42
N VAL A 157 2.20 14.61 -9.70
CA VAL A 157 2.17 14.08 -11.07
C VAL A 157 0.85 14.41 -11.76
N ILE A 158 -0.30 14.22 -11.10
CA ILE A 158 -1.61 14.57 -11.65
C ILE A 158 -1.71 16.06 -11.98
N LEU A 159 -1.13 16.92 -11.15
CA LEU A 159 -1.18 18.37 -11.34
C LEU A 159 -0.25 18.84 -12.46
N LEU A 160 0.88 18.19 -12.68
CA LEU A 160 1.90 18.59 -13.65
C LEU A 160 1.69 17.97 -15.04
N LYS A 161 1.17 16.75 -15.13
CA LYS A 161 0.95 16.09 -16.42
C LYS A 161 -0.32 16.63 -17.12
N PRO A 162 -0.36 16.66 -18.46
CA PRO A 162 -1.59 16.83 -19.21
C PRO A 162 -2.62 15.76 -18.82
N PRO A 163 -3.92 16.07 -18.70
CA PRO A 163 -4.94 15.12 -18.25
C PRO A 163 -5.04 13.84 -19.09
N ASP A 164 -4.80 13.96 -20.38
CA ASP A 164 -4.79 12.84 -21.33
C ASP A 164 -3.58 11.90 -21.16
N MET A 165 -2.50 12.35 -20.50
CA MET A 165 -1.30 11.55 -20.20
C MET A 165 -1.32 10.94 -18.79
N VAL A 166 -2.33 11.22 -17.99
CA VAL A 166 -2.45 10.64 -16.64
C VAL A 166 -3.06 9.24 -16.76
N ASP A 167 -2.35 8.25 -16.21
CA ASP A 167 -2.81 6.86 -16.09
C ASP A 167 -2.80 6.46 -14.61
N LEU A 168 -3.98 6.12 -14.06
CA LEU A 168 -4.10 5.69 -12.66
C LEU A 168 -3.42 4.35 -12.39
N ASP A 169 -3.34 3.48 -13.39
CA ASP A 169 -2.76 2.15 -13.24
C ASP A 169 -1.24 2.23 -13.08
N ASN A 170 -0.63 3.33 -13.59
CA ASN A 170 0.80 3.56 -13.50
C ASN A 170 1.12 5.05 -13.28
N LEU A 171 0.53 5.60 -12.23
CA LEU A 171 0.63 7.03 -11.92
C LEU A 171 2.06 7.45 -11.57
N LEU A 172 2.74 6.60 -10.78
CA LEU A 172 4.14 6.74 -10.46
C LEU A 172 4.94 5.65 -11.17
N ALA A 173 5.99 6.03 -11.88
CA ALA A 173 6.92 5.07 -12.48
C ALA A 173 7.85 4.45 -11.41
N SER A 174 7.25 3.91 -10.34
CA SER A 174 7.92 3.36 -9.15
C SER A 174 8.18 1.85 -9.22
N ASN A 175 7.82 1.22 -10.35
CA ASN A 175 7.96 -0.21 -10.58
C ASN A 175 8.39 -0.49 -12.04
N PRO A 176 9.01 -1.64 -12.33
CA PRO A 176 9.44 -2.00 -13.69
C PRO A 176 8.29 -2.13 -14.70
N GLY A 177 7.05 -2.36 -14.24
CA GLY A 177 5.88 -2.39 -15.11
C GLY A 177 5.65 -1.08 -15.86
N ALA A 178 6.13 0.05 -15.31
CA ALA A 178 6.09 1.36 -15.94
C ALA A 178 6.89 1.46 -17.27
N LEU A 179 7.83 0.56 -17.46
CA LEU A 179 8.69 0.52 -18.65
C LEU A 179 8.12 -0.37 -19.77
N LEU A 180 7.03 -1.08 -19.48
CA LEU A 180 6.40 -1.95 -20.47
C LEU A 180 5.58 -1.15 -21.47
N ALA A 181 5.50 -1.69 -22.70
CA ALA A 181 4.59 -1.18 -23.71
C ALA A 181 3.12 -1.36 -23.27
N SER A 182 2.24 -0.52 -23.78
CA SER A 182 0.81 -0.49 -23.40
C SER A 182 0.05 -1.78 -23.78
N ASP A 183 0.57 -2.58 -24.70
CA ASP A 183 0.07 -3.85 -25.19
C ASP A 183 0.74 -5.07 -24.51
N ALA A 184 1.59 -4.85 -23.53
CA ALA A 184 2.24 -5.93 -22.79
C ALA A 184 1.21 -6.87 -22.13
N PRO A 185 1.52 -8.18 -22.06
CA PRO A 185 0.63 -9.17 -21.45
C PRO A 185 0.24 -8.78 -20.01
N LYS A 186 -1.05 -8.89 -19.66
CA LYS A 186 -1.58 -8.48 -18.35
C LYS A 186 -0.87 -9.19 -17.18
N TRP A 187 -0.48 -10.45 -17.34
CA TRP A 187 0.29 -11.16 -16.33
C TRP A 187 1.67 -10.53 -16.07
N MET A 188 2.33 -10.03 -17.13
CA MET A 188 3.63 -9.36 -17.01
C MET A 188 3.49 -8.00 -16.33
N LEU A 189 2.45 -7.23 -16.67
CA LEU A 189 2.12 -5.98 -15.98
C LEU A 189 1.81 -6.24 -14.50
N ALA A 190 1.05 -7.31 -14.19
CA ALA A 190 0.74 -7.70 -12.82
C ALA A 190 1.99 -8.10 -12.02
N LEU A 191 2.93 -8.83 -12.64
CA LEU A 191 4.18 -9.24 -12.02
C LEU A 191 5.09 -8.04 -11.77
N LEU A 192 5.47 -7.32 -12.83
CA LEU A 192 6.43 -6.21 -12.75
C LEU A 192 5.87 -5.00 -11.99
N GLY A 193 4.57 -4.73 -12.10
CA GLY A 193 3.88 -3.71 -11.31
C GLY A 193 3.81 -4.04 -9.81
N SER A 194 4.03 -5.30 -9.42
CA SER A 194 4.10 -5.68 -8.01
C SER A 194 5.47 -5.40 -7.38
N LEU A 195 6.54 -5.22 -8.18
CA LEU A 195 7.90 -4.91 -7.72
C LEU A 195 8.08 -3.41 -7.46
N ASP A 196 7.13 -2.83 -6.75
CA ASP A 196 7.09 -1.39 -6.47
C ASP A 196 8.04 -1.01 -5.31
N ILE A 197 8.78 0.10 -5.47
CA ILE A 197 9.76 0.55 -4.47
C ILE A 197 9.10 0.88 -3.12
N PHE A 198 7.88 1.44 -3.12
CA PHE A 198 7.18 1.75 -1.88
C PHE A 198 6.71 0.47 -1.18
N VAL A 199 6.29 -0.56 -1.95
CA VAL A 199 5.95 -1.88 -1.40
C VAL A 199 7.18 -2.53 -0.77
N ILE A 200 8.33 -2.54 -1.45
CA ILE A 200 9.58 -3.08 -0.90
C ILE A 200 9.97 -2.34 0.39
N TRP A 201 9.85 -1.01 0.40
CA TRP A 201 10.14 -0.21 1.59
C TRP A 201 9.20 -0.56 2.75
N THR A 202 7.90 -0.73 2.49
CA THR A 202 6.95 -1.14 3.54
C THR A 202 7.24 -2.53 4.09
N LEU A 203 7.68 -3.48 3.26
CA LEU A 203 8.09 -4.82 3.71
C LEU A 203 9.29 -4.76 4.66
N LEU A 204 10.29 -3.93 4.33
CA LEU A 204 11.46 -3.71 5.19
C LEU A 204 11.05 -3.09 6.53
N LEU A 205 10.19 -2.08 6.53
CA LEU A 205 9.69 -1.45 7.75
C LEU A 205 8.84 -2.41 8.59
N GLN A 206 7.99 -3.22 7.97
CA GLN A 206 7.23 -4.26 8.65
C GLN A 206 8.17 -5.30 9.30
N ALA A 207 9.24 -5.71 8.59
CA ALA A 207 10.22 -6.64 9.15
C ALA A 207 10.92 -6.05 10.39
N VAL A 208 11.27 -4.76 10.37
CA VAL A 208 11.77 -4.05 11.55
C VAL A 208 10.71 -4.04 12.65
N GLY A 209 9.46 -3.70 12.33
CA GLY A 209 8.36 -3.63 13.29
C GLY A 209 8.10 -4.96 14.00
N TYR A 210 7.95 -6.05 13.25
CA TYR A 210 7.72 -7.37 13.83
C TYR A 210 8.91 -7.89 14.63
N SER A 211 10.15 -7.63 14.16
CA SER A 211 11.35 -8.04 14.89
C SER A 211 11.56 -7.28 16.20
N THR A 212 11.14 -6.02 16.28
CA THR A 212 11.21 -5.24 17.52
C THR A 212 10.07 -5.55 18.49
N ALA A 213 8.92 -6.02 17.98
CA ALA A 213 7.79 -6.41 18.84
C ALA A 213 8.06 -7.68 19.66
N ASN A 214 8.82 -8.63 19.13
CA ASN A 214 9.27 -9.79 19.88
C ASN A 214 10.68 -10.25 19.43
N PRO A 215 11.75 -9.59 19.85
CA PRO A 215 13.10 -9.83 19.36
C PRO A 215 13.67 -11.22 19.75
N ARG A 216 13.08 -11.86 20.77
CA ARG A 216 13.49 -13.20 21.20
C ARG A 216 13.02 -14.29 20.22
N LYS A 217 11.88 -14.10 19.55
CA LYS A 217 11.26 -15.09 18.67
C LYS A 217 11.29 -14.70 17.20
N ILE A 218 11.33 -13.40 16.90
CA ILE A 218 11.32 -12.87 15.55
C ILE A 218 12.59 -12.05 15.32
N GLY A 219 13.64 -12.68 14.73
CA GLY A 219 14.77 -11.92 14.21
C GLY A 219 14.40 -11.19 12.91
N PHE A 220 15.10 -10.09 12.59
CA PHE A 220 14.83 -9.29 11.39
C PHE A 220 14.84 -10.14 10.10
N GLY A 221 15.84 -10.98 9.90
CA GLY A 221 15.93 -11.86 8.71
C GLY A 221 14.75 -12.83 8.61
N ARG A 222 14.33 -13.45 9.72
CA ARG A 222 13.14 -14.30 9.75
C ARG A 222 11.87 -13.49 9.40
N ALA A 223 11.72 -12.31 9.99
CA ALA A 223 10.58 -11.44 9.69
C ALA A 223 10.52 -11.10 8.21
N LEU A 224 11.65 -10.67 7.64
CA LEU A 224 11.75 -10.27 6.24
C LEU A 224 11.44 -11.44 5.30
N VAL A 225 12.05 -12.59 5.49
CA VAL A 225 11.79 -13.80 4.67
C VAL A 225 10.33 -14.20 4.75
N THR A 226 9.74 -14.22 5.95
CA THR A 226 8.32 -14.55 6.14
C THR A 226 7.40 -13.60 5.37
N LEU A 227 7.65 -12.29 5.45
CA LEU A 227 6.85 -11.28 4.74
C LEU A 227 7.05 -11.38 3.21
N ILE A 228 8.26 -11.65 2.74
CA ILE A 228 8.54 -11.88 1.31
C ILE A 228 7.79 -13.11 0.81
N VAL A 229 7.77 -14.21 1.56
CA VAL A 229 7.01 -15.41 1.17
C VAL A 229 5.52 -15.10 1.05
N VAL A 230 4.93 -14.41 2.02
CA VAL A 230 3.53 -13.99 1.97
C VAL A 230 3.27 -13.08 0.74
N TRP A 231 4.17 -12.15 0.48
CA TRP A 231 4.09 -11.25 -0.66
C TRP A 231 4.22 -12.00 -2.00
N ILE A 232 5.13 -12.97 -2.13
CA ILE A 232 5.25 -13.81 -3.33
C ILE A 232 3.99 -14.63 -3.56
N ILE A 233 3.37 -15.20 -2.52
CA ILE A 233 2.09 -15.92 -2.62
C ILE A 233 1.01 -14.98 -3.18
N TRP A 234 0.94 -13.75 -2.68
CA TRP A 234 0.01 -12.73 -3.18
C TRP A 234 0.28 -12.37 -4.65
N ILE A 235 1.55 -12.17 -5.03
CA ILE A 235 1.93 -11.91 -6.43
C ILE A 235 1.52 -13.10 -7.32
N ALA A 236 1.81 -14.33 -6.91
CA ALA A 236 1.45 -15.52 -7.67
C ALA A 236 -0.07 -15.62 -7.90
N ALA A 237 -0.88 -15.34 -6.87
CA ALA A 237 -2.33 -15.28 -7.00
C ALA A 237 -2.78 -14.18 -7.97
N LYS A 238 -2.21 -12.97 -7.86
CA LYS A 238 -2.52 -11.83 -8.75
C LYS A 238 -2.13 -12.11 -10.21
N VAL A 239 -0.95 -12.69 -10.43
CA VAL A 239 -0.46 -13.04 -11.76
C VAL A 239 -1.29 -14.18 -12.37
N GLY A 240 -1.61 -15.20 -11.57
CA GLY A 240 -2.47 -16.31 -12.00
C GLY A 240 -3.86 -15.82 -12.40
N TRP A 241 -4.45 -14.92 -11.61
CA TRP A 241 -5.72 -14.27 -11.98
C TRP A 241 -5.62 -13.49 -13.28
N ALA A 242 -4.57 -12.65 -13.43
CA ALA A 242 -4.35 -11.85 -14.64
C ALA A 242 -4.12 -12.72 -15.88
N ALA A 243 -3.48 -13.89 -15.74
CA ALA A 243 -3.29 -14.84 -16.85
C ALA A 243 -4.57 -15.59 -17.23
N ALA A 244 -5.43 -15.90 -16.25
CA ALA A 244 -6.65 -16.68 -16.50
C ALA A 244 -7.80 -15.83 -17.08
N PHE A 245 -7.85 -14.53 -16.77
CA PHE A 245 -8.95 -13.62 -17.12
C PHE A 245 -8.49 -12.43 -17.98
N ALA A 246 -7.35 -12.57 -18.65
CA ALA A 246 -6.77 -11.53 -19.50
C ALA A 246 -7.45 -11.40 -20.88
#